data_213142bbba315b5b91ce18e726073140
#
_entry.id   213142bbba315b5b91ce18e726073140
#
_cell.length_a   1.000
_cell.length_b   1.000
_cell.length_c   1.000
_cell.angle_alpha   90.00
_cell.angle_beta   90.00
_cell.angle_gamma   90.00
#
_symmetry.space_group_name_H-M   'P 1'
#
loop_
_entity.id
_entity.type
_entity.pdbx_description
1 polymer ?
#
loop_
_entity_poly.entity_id
_entity_poly.type
_entity_poly.pdbx_seq_one_letter_code
_entity_poly.pdbx_strand_id
1 'polypeptide(L)'
;GEEPSRREYIVLEYAPPRRGQPADQLYVPMDSLDLLSRYVGGEKPTLSKMGGSDWKNTKKKARAAVREIASELVELYAKRATAPGHAFAPDSPWQQELEDNFPFVETEDQMAAIAAVKQDMEQPVPMDRVIVGDVGYGKTEVAVRAAFKAVQDGKQVAVVVPTTLLAQQHLATFTERM
;
A
#
# COMPACT_ATOMS: atom_id res chain seq x y z
N GLY A 1 -8.35 11.76 -55.94
CA GLY A 1 -9.24 11.34 -54.90
C GLY A 1 -8.39 11.04 -53.68
N GLU A 2 -8.52 11.87 -52.66
CA GLU A 2 -7.93 11.56 -51.34
C GLU A 2 -8.58 10.33 -50.79
N GLU A 3 -7.80 9.32 -50.40
CA GLU A 3 -8.31 8.17 -49.70
C GLU A 3 -8.93 8.63 -48.35
N PRO A 4 -10.12 8.15 -47.96
CA PRO A 4 -10.72 8.52 -46.69
C PRO A 4 -9.80 8.04 -45.56
N SER A 5 -9.28 8.97 -44.78
CA SER A 5 -8.43 8.66 -43.64
C SER A 5 -9.21 7.72 -42.67
N ARG A 6 -8.81 6.48 -42.54
CA ARG A 6 -9.35 5.53 -41.54
C ARG A 6 -8.90 6.02 -40.18
N ARG A 7 -9.86 6.44 -39.34
CA ARG A 7 -9.61 6.75 -37.93
C ARG A 7 -10.01 5.56 -37.10
N GLU A 8 -9.16 5.18 -36.16
CA GLU A 8 -9.44 4.11 -35.21
C GLU A 8 -10.10 4.70 -33.96
N TYR A 9 -11.06 3.97 -33.43
CA TYR A 9 -11.82 4.33 -32.24
C TYR A 9 -11.91 3.14 -31.28
N ILE A 10 -11.86 3.43 -29.97
CA ILE A 10 -12.31 2.51 -28.96
C ILE A 10 -13.81 2.74 -28.74
N VAL A 11 -14.57 1.67 -28.69
CA VAL A 11 -16.01 1.71 -28.43
C VAL A 11 -16.26 1.37 -26.99
N LEU A 12 -16.85 2.31 -26.25
CA LEU A 12 -17.29 2.12 -24.87
C LEU A 12 -18.79 1.86 -24.85
N GLU A 13 -19.18 0.76 -24.24
CA GLU A 13 -20.58 0.38 -24.06
C GLU A 13 -21.11 0.88 -22.71
N TYR A 14 -22.26 1.52 -22.73
CA TYR A 14 -23.00 2.01 -21.57
C TYR A 14 -24.23 1.17 -21.30
N ALA A 15 -24.85 1.34 -20.14
CA ALA A 15 -26.14 0.73 -19.87
C ALA A 15 -27.22 1.27 -20.84
N PRO A 16 -28.15 0.42 -21.30
CA PRO A 16 -29.24 0.88 -22.16
C PRO A 16 -30.07 1.98 -21.48
N PRO A 17 -30.54 3.00 -22.23
CA PRO A 17 -31.30 4.13 -21.68
C PRO A 17 -32.63 3.68 -21.09
N ARG A 18 -33.27 2.63 -21.66
CA ARG A 18 -34.49 1.99 -21.16
C ARG A 18 -34.39 0.48 -21.31
N ARG A 19 -35.15 -0.24 -20.46
CA ARG A 19 -35.24 -1.70 -20.54
C ARG A 19 -35.76 -2.15 -21.91
N GLY A 20 -35.02 -3.04 -22.57
CA GLY A 20 -35.35 -3.57 -23.92
C GLY A 20 -34.81 -2.72 -25.08
N GLN A 21 -34.06 -1.64 -24.81
CA GLN A 21 -33.34 -0.90 -25.84
C GLN A 21 -31.91 -1.39 -25.94
N PRO A 22 -31.23 -1.17 -27.10
CA PRO A 22 -29.81 -1.45 -27.24
C PRO A 22 -28.98 -0.56 -26.30
N ALA A 23 -27.80 -1.03 -25.94
CA ALA A 23 -26.83 -0.29 -25.17
C ALA A 23 -26.35 0.97 -25.91
N ASP A 24 -26.16 2.06 -25.20
CA ASP A 24 -25.53 3.24 -25.78
C ASP A 24 -24.02 3.01 -25.98
N GLN A 25 -23.48 3.53 -27.07
CA GLN A 25 -22.07 3.41 -27.43
C GLN A 25 -21.40 4.79 -27.57
N LEU A 26 -20.23 4.93 -26.98
CA LEU A 26 -19.37 6.10 -27.14
C LEU A 26 -18.09 5.71 -27.90
N TYR A 27 -17.84 6.39 -29.00
CA TYR A 27 -16.65 6.20 -29.81
C TYR A 27 -15.57 7.19 -29.35
N VAL A 28 -14.49 6.69 -28.79
CA VAL A 28 -13.36 7.49 -28.32
C VAL A 28 -12.21 7.37 -29.32
N PRO A 29 -11.75 8.47 -29.92
CA PRO A 29 -10.58 8.43 -30.82
C PRO A 29 -9.35 7.90 -30.12
N MET A 30 -8.46 7.20 -30.84
CA MET A 30 -7.21 6.69 -30.29
C MET A 30 -6.32 7.78 -29.70
N ASP A 31 -6.40 9.00 -30.23
CA ASP A 31 -5.67 10.17 -29.70
C ASP A 31 -6.11 10.62 -28.31
N SER A 32 -7.24 10.09 -27.81
CA SER A 32 -7.81 10.41 -26.50
C SER A 32 -7.76 9.22 -25.52
N LEU A 33 -6.86 8.28 -25.74
CA LEU A 33 -6.69 7.11 -24.88
C LEU A 33 -6.26 7.44 -23.45
N ASP A 34 -5.56 8.53 -23.26
CA ASP A 34 -5.18 9.08 -21.96
C ASP A 34 -6.37 9.39 -21.03
N LEU A 35 -7.56 9.61 -21.62
CA LEU A 35 -8.80 9.82 -20.89
C LEU A 35 -9.42 8.50 -20.38
N LEU A 36 -8.92 7.34 -20.81
CA LEU A 36 -9.44 6.03 -20.47
C LEU A 36 -8.51 5.32 -19.47
N SER A 37 -9.13 4.65 -18.50
CA SER A 37 -8.42 3.76 -17.58
C SER A 37 -9.04 2.38 -17.65
N ARG A 38 -8.21 1.35 -17.65
CA ARG A 38 -8.69 -0.02 -17.54
C ARG A 38 -9.33 -0.25 -16.18
N TYR A 39 -10.51 -0.86 -16.16
CA TYR A 39 -11.13 -1.29 -14.90
C TYR A 39 -10.32 -2.42 -14.25
N VAL A 40 -9.98 -2.26 -12.97
CA VAL A 40 -9.13 -3.19 -12.20
C VAL A 40 -9.93 -3.86 -11.07
N GLY A 41 -11.26 -3.82 -11.09
CA GLY A 41 -12.11 -4.48 -10.10
C GLY A 41 -12.25 -5.98 -10.36
N GLY A 42 -12.50 -6.77 -9.31
CA GLY A 42 -12.68 -8.24 -9.40
C GLY A 42 -14.01 -8.68 -9.96
N GLU A 43 -15.06 -7.86 -9.92
CA GLU A 43 -16.41 -8.14 -10.44
C GLU A 43 -16.70 -7.29 -11.68
N LYS A 44 -17.64 -7.76 -12.53
CA LYS A 44 -18.10 -6.95 -13.66
C LYS A 44 -18.70 -5.65 -13.16
N PRO A 45 -18.22 -4.49 -13.66
CA PRO A 45 -18.76 -3.21 -13.24
C PRO A 45 -20.22 -3.06 -13.66
N THR A 46 -21.04 -2.46 -12.81
CA THR A 46 -22.38 -2.03 -13.21
C THR A 46 -22.24 -0.84 -14.16
N LEU A 47 -22.69 -1.00 -15.40
CA LEU A 47 -22.62 0.04 -16.41
C LEU A 47 -23.55 1.20 -16.05
N SER A 48 -23.07 2.43 -16.21
CA SER A 48 -23.88 3.64 -16.05
C SER A 48 -24.57 4.00 -17.36
N LYS A 49 -25.70 4.72 -17.28
CA LYS A 49 -26.38 5.28 -18.47
C LYS A 49 -25.62 6.50 -18.98
N MET A 50 -25.54 6.65 -20.28
CA MET A 50 -24.95 7.83 -20.92
C MET A 50 -25.81 9.07 -20.61
N GLY A 51 -25.16 10.16 -20.15
CA GLY A 51 -25.85 11.41 -19.82
C GLY A 51 -26.73 11.38 -18.55
N GLY A 52 -26.82 10.23 -17.83
CA GLY A 52 -27.60 10.10 -16.61
C GLY A 52 -26.96 10.72 -15.37
N SER A 53 -27.74 10.84 -14.30
CA SER A 53 -27.28 11.28 -12.97
C SER A 53 -26.55 10.16 -12.20
N ASP A 54 -26.62 8.92 -12.66
CA ASP A 54 -26.11 7.73 -11.97
C ASP A 54 -24.63 7.85 -11.64
N TRP A 55 -23.80 8.26 -12.59
CA TRP A 55 -22.38 8.48 -12.40
C TRP A 55 -22.07 9.62 -11.42
N LYS A 56 -22.85 10.72 -11.48
CA LYS A 56 -22.73 11.83 -10.52
C LYS A 56 -23.04 11.38 -9.11
N ASN A 57 -24.09 10.57 -8.93
CA ASN A 57 -24.49 10.02 -7.65
C ASN A 57 -23.46 9.02 -7.10
N THR A 58 -22.92 8.15 -7.95
CA THR A 58 -21.84 7.21 -7.59
C THR A 58 -20.59 7.97 -7.13
N LYS A 59 -20.15 8.99 -7.88
CA LYS A 59 -19.03 9.84 -7.48
C LYS A 59 -19.29 10.58 -6.17
N LYS A 60 -20.52 11.07 -5.95
CA LYS A 60 -20.89 11.76 -4.71
C LYS A 60 -20.81 10.82 -3.51
N LYS A 61 -21.34 9.61 -3.63
CA LYS A 61 -21.26 8.57 -2.58
C LYS A 61 -19.80 8.18 -2.29
N ALA A 62 -19.00 7.93 -3.32
CA ALA A 62 -17.59 7.60 -3.16
C ALA A 62 -16.82 8.73 -2.47
N ARG A 63 -17.03 9.98 -2.88
CA ARG A 63 -16.39 11.15 -2.22
C ARG A 63 -16.81 11.31 -0.75
N ALA A 64 -18.07 11.02 -0.41
CA ALA A 64 -18.53 11.07 0.97
C ALA A 64 -17.82 10.00 1.82
N ALA A 65 -17.78 8.74 1.35
CA ALA A 65 -17.07 7.65 2.02
C ALA A 65 -15.56 7.94 2.19
N VAL A 66 -14.91 8.46 1.14
CA VAL A 66 -13.49 8.85 1.22
C VAL A 66 -13.24 9.95 2.25
N ARG A 67 -14.15 10.94 2.35
CA ARG A 67 -14.03 12.00 3.37
C ARG A 67 -14.18 11.47 4.79
N GLU A 68 -15.10 10.54 5.01
CA GLU A 68 -15.31 9.89 6.30
C GLU A 68 -14.04 9.13 6.73
N ILE A 69 -13.52 8.27 5.86
CA ILE A 69 -12.27 7.53 6.09
C ILE A 69 -11.09 8.51 6.32
N ALA A 70 -10.98 9.55 5.50
CA ALA A 70 -9.91 10.54 5.65
C ALA A 70 -9.99 11.27 7.00
N SER A 71 -11.21 11.61 7.47
CA SER A 71 -11.42 12.24 8.76
C SER A 71 -10.97 11.35 9.92
N GLU A 72 -11.34 10.06 9.89
CA GLU A 72 -10.91 9.07 10.88
C GLU A 72 -9.39 8.89 10.90
N LEU A 73 -8.78 8.84 9.72
CA LEU A 73 -7.32 8.73 9.58
C LEU A 73 -6.61 9.97 10.16
N VAL A 74 -7.08 11.17 9.84
CA VAL A 74 -6.50 12.43 10.38
C VAL A 74 -6.58 12.44 11.91
N GLU A 75 -7.71 12.02 12.49
CA GLU A 75 -7.85 11.92 13.95
C GLU A 75 -6.89 10.88 14.54
N LEU A 76 -6.75 9.72 13.91
CA LEU A 76 -5.81 8.68 14.32
C LEU A 76 -4.36 9.16 14.29
N TYR A 77 -3.95 9.83 13.21
CA TYR A 77 -2.60 10.39 13.08
C TYR A 77 -2.34 11.50 14.11
N ALA A 78 -3.32 12.36 14.36
CA ALA A 78 -3.20 13.41 15.38
C ALA A 78 -3.01 12.81 16.79
N LYS A 79 -3.80 11.78 17.14
CA LYS A 79 -3.66 11.04 18.40
C LYS A 79 -2.27 10.39 18.52
N ARG A 80 -1.78 9.77 17.45
CA ARG A 80 -0.45 9.15 17.45
C ARG A 80 0.67 10.17 17.61
N ALA A 81 0.60 11.30 16.89
CA ALA A 81 1.62 12.35 16.96
C ALA A 81 1.74 12.97 18.35
N THR A 82 0.68 12.91 19.17
CA THR A 82 0.66 13.44 20.55
C THR A 82 0.79 12.35 21.61
N ALA A 83 0.75 11.08 21.25
CA ALA A 83 0.91 9.98 22.19
C ALA A 83 2.37 9.86 22.63
N PRO A 84 2.65 9.67 23.94
CA PRO A 84 3.99 9.38 24.38
C PRO A 84 4.42 7.98 23.90
N GLY A 85 5.56 7.91 23.23
CA GLY A 85 6.21 6.67 22.81
C GLY A 85 7.42 6.36 23.68
N HIS A 86 7.91 5.14 23.60
CA HIS A 86 9.18 4.76 24.18
C HIS A 86 10.29 5.09 23.19
N ALA A 87 11.23 5.95 23.61
CA ALA A 87 12.45 6.19 22.85
C ALA A 87 13.45 5.06 23.16
N PHE A 88 13.72 4.21 22.19
CA PHE A 88 14.68 3.12 22.34
C PHE A 88 16.11 3.66 22.44
N ALA A 89 16.96 2.97 23.18
CA ALA A 89 18.37 3.33 23.29
C ALA A 89 19.10 3.21 21.93
N PRO A 90 20.22 3.94 21.73
CA PRO A 90 21.12 3.69 20.60
C PRO A 90 21.54 2.21 20.50
N ASP A 91 22.00 1.80 19.33
CA ASP A 91 22.41 0.42 19.08
C ASP A 91 23.47 -0.06 20.08
N SER A 92 23.24 -1.23 20.64
CA SER A 92 24.19 -1.93 21.50
C SER A 92 25.25 -2.69 20.67
N PRO A 93 26.37 -3.12 21.26
CA PRO A 93 27.30 -4.02 20.59
C PRO A 93 26.64 -5.32 20.08
N TRP A 94 25.62 -5.82 20.79
CA TRP A 94 24.86 -6.99 20.39
C TRP A 94 24.03 -6.75 19.12
N GLN A 95 23.51 -5.52 18.95
CA GLN A 95 22.82 -5.12 17.71
C GLN A 95 23.79 -5.19 16.53
N GLN A 96 25.01 -4.68 16.71
CA GLN A 96 26.03 -4.71 15.68
C GLN A 96 26.42 -6.16 15.34
N GLU A 97 26.60 -7.02 16.33
CA GLU A 97 26.93 -8.44 16.12
C GLU A 97 25.81 -9.16 15.33
N LEU A 98 24.55 -8.91 15.66
CA LEU A 98 23.41 -9.46 14.90
C LEU A 98 23.43 -8.99 13.43
N GLU A 99 23.78 -7.73 13.20
CA GLU A 99 23.83 -7.16 11.85
C GLU A 99 25.03 -7.69 11.06
N ASP A 100 26.20 -7.80 11.67
CA ASP A 100 27.41 -8.35 11.06
C ASP A 100 27.26 -9.86 10.70
N ASN A 101 26.41 -10.58 11.42
CA ASN A 101 26.07 -11.98 11.15
C ASN A 101 25.01 -12.16 10.05
N PHE A 102 24.58 -11.09 9.38
CA PHE A 102 23.69 -11.20 8.23
C PHE A 102 24.41 -11.85 7.05
N PRO A 103 23.91 -12.97 6.49
CA PRO A 103 24.66 -13.77 5.51
C PRO A 103 24.70 -13.16 4.10
N PHE A 104 24.12 -11.99 3.91
CA PHE A 104 24.07 -11.29 2.63
C PHE A 104 24.62 -9.88 2.76
N VAL A 105 24.89 -9.24 1.62
CA VAL A 105 25.23 -7.82 1.57
C VAL A 105 23.96 -7.03 1.36
N GLU A 106 23.69 -6.08 2.24
CA GLU A 106 22.54 -5.20 2.13
C GLU A 106 22.63 -4.29 0.90
N THR A 107 21.50 -4.04 0.29
CA THR A 107 21.40 -2.99 -0.74
C THR A 107 21.35 -1.61 -0.08
N GLU A 108 21.65 -0.56 -0.85
CA GLU A 108 21.55 0.83 -0.38
C GLU A 108 20.16 1.16 0.16
N ASP A 109 19.10 0.67 -0.49
CA ASP A 109 17.71 0.86 -0.06
C ASP A 109 17.40 0.13 1.26
N GLN A 110 17.92 -1.08 1.43
CA GLN A 110 17.79 -1.81 2.70
C GLN A 110 18.49 -1.07 3.84
N MET A 111 19.71 -0.59 3.63
CA MET A 111 20.44 0.20 4.62
C MET A 111 19.70 1.49 4.97
N ALA A 112 19.18 2.19 3.98
CA ALA A 112 18.37 3.40 4.20
C ALA A 112 17.10 3.10 5.00
N ALA A 113 16.40 1.99 4.68
CA ALA A 113 15.20 1.58 5.41
C ALA A 113 15.51 1.20 6.87
N ILE A 114 16.60 0.44 7.11
CA ILE A 114 17.05 0.07 8.46
C ILE A 114 17.39 1.32 9.27
N ALA A 115 18.17 2.24 8.70
CA ALA A 115 18.54 3.49 9.37
C ALA A 115 17.31 4.34 9.73
N ALA A 116 16.35 4.46 8.82
CA ALA A 116 15.11 5.20 9.04
C ALA A 116 14.24 4.58 10.15
N VAL A 117 14.13 3.25 10.18
CA VAL A 117 13.40 2.52 11.25
C VAL A 117 14.07 2.76 12.61
N LYS A 118 15.39 2.59 12.70
CA LYS A 118 16.14 2.85 13.94
C LYS A 118 15.96 4.27 14.44
N GLN A 119 16.06 5.25 13.54
CA GLN A 119 15.87 6.67 13.86
C GLN A 119 14.47 6.94 14.40
N ASP A 120 13.42 6.36 13.80
CA ASP A 120 12.05 6.50 14.29
C ASP A 120 11.87 5.85 15.67
N MET A 121 12.46 4.67 15.89
CA MET A 121 12.38 3.96 17.17
C MET A 121 13.05 4.76 18.31
N GLU A 122 14.06 5.56 18.02
CA GLU A 122 14.77 6.41 18.99
C GLU A 122 14.03 7.72 19.32
N GLN A 123 12.88 7.98 18.68
CA GLN A 123 12.05 9.12 19.00
C GLN A 123 11.05 8.82 20.13
N PRO A 124 10.67 9.81 20.95
CA PRO A 124 9.68 9.65 22.01
C PRO A 124 8.22 9.64 21.49
N VAL A 125 8.03 9.16 20.29
CA VAL A 125 6.72 9.08 19.59
C VAL A 125 6.57 7.67 19.01
N PRO A 126 5.38 7.04 19.11
CA PRO A 126 5.17 5.72 18.49
C PRO A 126 5.46 5.72 17.01
N MET A 127 6.37 4.87 16.55
CA MET A 127 6.70 4.72 15.14
C MET A 127 5.51 4.20 14.33
N ASP A 128 5.29 4.77 13.16
CA ASP A 128 4.38 4.26 12.13
C ASP A 128 5.06 4.35 10.77
N ARG A 129 5.67 3.25 10.35
CA ARG A 129 6.46 3.21 9.12
C ARG A 129 6.06 2.03 8.24
N VAL A 130 5.82 2.32 6.98
CA VAL A 130 5.58 1.31 5.94
C VAL A 130 6.89 1.04 5.19
N ILE A 131 7.29 -0.23 5.12
CA ILE A 131 8.42 -0.68 4.31
C ILE A 131 7.86 -1.29 3.03
N VAL A 132 8.17 -0.66 1.89
CA VAL A 132 7.72 -1.08 0.56
C VAL A 132 8.86 -1.73 -0.19
N GLY A 133 8.59 -2.86 -0.85
CA GLY A 133 9.55 -3.57 -1.68
C GLY A 133 8.92 -4.83 -2.27
N ASP A 134 9.49 -5.34 -3.36
CA ASP A 134 9.02 -6.55 -4.01
C ASP A 134 9.21 -7.81 -3.15
N VAL A 135 8.61 -8.92 -3.59
CA VAL A 135 8.76 -10.22 -2.92
C VAL A 135 10.22 -10.67 -3.01
N GLY A 136 10.79 -11.13 -1.88
CA GLY A 136 12.18 -11.59 -1.84
C GLY A 136 13.23 -10.50 -1.61
N TYR A 137 12.87 -9.23 -1.51
CA TYR A 137 13.80 -8.10 -1.30
C TYR A 137 14.20 -7.85 0.16
N GLY A 138 14.10 -8.87 1.01
CA GLY A 138 14.67 -8.83 2.37
C GLY A 138 13.96 -7.90 3.36
N LYS A 139 12.67 -7.51 3.13
CA LYS A 139 11.89 -6.71 4.09
C LYS A 139 11.85 -7.28 5.50
N THR A 140 11.92 -8.60 5.63
CA THR A 140 11.93 -9.29 6.93
C THR A 140 13.15 -8.96 7.75
N GLU A 141 14.32 -8.77 7.13
CA GLU A 141 15.54 -8.40 7.84
C GLU A 141 15.41 -7.04 8.55
N VAL A 142 14.76 -6.09 7.91
CA VAL A 142 14.45 -4.78 8.54
C VAL A 142 13.61 -4.99 9.82
N ALA A 143 12.62 -5.88 9.76
CA ALA A 143 11.78 -6.21 10.92
C ALA A 143 12.55 -6.97 12.01
N VAL A 144 13.45 -7.89 11.65
CA VAL A 144 14.31 -8.63 12.59
C VAL A 144 15.20 -7.65 13.38
N ARG A 145 15.89 -6.73 12.69
CA ARG A 145 16.75 -5.71 13.35
C ARG A 145 15.96 -4.79 14.28
N ALA A 146 14.77 -4.36 13.86
CA ALA A 146 13.89 -3.54 14.70
C ALA A 146 13.41 -4.32 15.94
N ALA A 147 13.02 -5.58 15.76
CA ALA A 147 12.57 -6.43 16.86
C ALA A 147 13.70 -6.70 17.85
N PHE A 148 14.90 -6.98 17.38
CA PHE A 148 16.06 -7.20 18.25
C PHE A 148 16.38 -5.94 19.07
N LYS A 149 16.39 -4.75 18.44
CA LYS A 149 16.55 -3.48 19.16
C LYS A 149 15.52 -3.29 20.26
N ALA A 150 14.26 -3.64 19.99
CA ALA A 150 13.20 -3.55 20.99
C ALA A 150 13.40 -4.54 22.15
N VAL A 151 13.81 -5.77 21.85
CA VAL A 151 14.09 -6.79 22.88
C VAL A 151 15.30 -6.42 23.74
N GLN A 152 16.35 -5.87 23.14
CA GLN A 152 17.53 -5.37 23.87
C GLN A 152 17.17 -4.28 24.88
N ASP A 153 16.15 -3.51 24.60
CA ASP A 153 15.61 -2.47 25.51
C ASP A 153 14.50 -2.99 26.46
N GLY A 154 14.39 -4.31 26.59
CA GLY A 154 13.47 -4.99 27.50
C GLY A 154 12.00 -4.93 27.08
N LYS A 155 11.70 -4.67 25.78
CA LYS A 155 10.33 -4.62 25.27
C LYS A 155 9.92 -5.92 24.61
N GLN A 156 8.62 -6.18 24.62
CA GLN A 156 8.04 -7.31 23.90
C GLN A 156 7.69 -6.90 22.48
N VAL A 157 7.84 -7.83 21.54
CA VAL A 157 7.53 -7.63 20.12
C VAL A 157 6.42 -8.60 19.69
N ALA A 158 5.42 -8.09 18.99
CA ALA A 158 4.38 -8.91 18.38
C ALA A 158 4.45 -8.76 16.85
N VAL A 159 4.56 -9.88 16.14
CA VAL A 159 4.56 -9.94 14.68
C VAL A 159 3.23 -10.49 14.19
N VAL A 160 2.44 -9.64 13.54
CA VAL A 160 1.12 -10.02 13.02
C VAL A 160 1.22 -10.34 11.54
N VAL A 161 0.67 -11.47 11.14
CA VAL A 161 0.72 -11.99 9.76
C VAL A 161 -0.64 -12.55 9.34
N PRO A 162 -0.97 -12.55 8.04
CA PRO A 162 -2.32 -12.93 7.58
C PRO A 162 -2.59 -14.43 7.60
N THR A 163 -1.57 -15.30 7.68
CA THR A 163 -1.74 -16.76 7.63
C THR A 163 -0.85 -17.48 8.63
N THR A 164 -1.28 -18.67 9.05
CA THR A 164 -0.49 -19.55 9.93
C THR A 164 0.82 -20.01 9.29
N LEU A 165 0.83 -20.21 7.96
CA LEU A 165 2.03 -20.58 7.24
C LEU A 165 3.09 -19.47 7.34
N LEU A 166 2.71 -18.22 7.14
CA LEU A 166 3.62 -17.08 7.30
C LEU A 166 4.08 -16.93 8.75
N ALA A 167 3.22 -17.22 9.74
CA ALA A 167 3.62 -17.21 11.14
C ALA A 167 4.74 -18.22 11.42
N GLN A 168 4.63 -19.42 10.88
CA GLN A 168 5.67 -20.46 11.00
C GLN A 168 6.97 -20.06 10.31
N GLN A 169 6.89 -19.49 9.10
CA GLN A 169 8.07 -19.01 8.37
C GLN A 169 8.78 -17.89 9.12
N HIS A 170 8.04 -16.91 9.64
CA HIS A 170 8.64 -15.84 10.43
C HIS A 170 9.20 -16.34 11.75
N LEU A 171 8.52 -17.27 12.44
CA LEU A 171 9.06 -17.89 13.65
C LEU A 171 10.43 -18.55 13.36
N ALA A 172 10.55 -19.34 12.29
CA ALA A 172 11.81 -19.95 11.89
C ALA A 172 12.89 -18.90 11.65
N THR A 173 12.59 -17.87 10.83
CA THR A 173 13.54 -16.79 10.52
C THR A 173 13.99 -16.04 11.76
N PHE A 174 13.08 -15.66 12.64
CA PHE A 174 13.43 -14.94 13.88
C PHE A 174 14.25 -15.82 14.83
N THR A 175 13.92 -17.12 14.94
CA THR A 175 14.68 -18.06 15.78
C THR A 175 16.09 -18.30 15.25
N GLU A 176 16.28 -18.32 13.93
CA GLU A 176 17.60 -18.51 13.32
C GLU A 176 18.49 -17.26 13.46
N ARG A 177 17.87 -16.06 13.42
CA ARG A 177 18.57 -14.78 13.40
C ARG A 177 18.85 -14.19 14.78
N MET A 178 18.06 -14.55 15.81
CA MET A 178 18.18 -14.06 17.20
C MET A 178 18.75 -15.12 18.14
#